data_f0e755ccd11f49832a609a07f5ba8ce6
#
_entry.id   f0e755ccd11f49832a609a07f5ba8ce6
#
_cell.length_a   1.000
_cell.length_b   1.000
_cell.length_c   1.000
_cell.angle_alpha   90.00
_cell.angle_beta   90.00
_cell.angle_gamma   90.00
#
_symmetry.space_group_name_H-M   'P 1'
#
loop_
_entity.id
_entity.type
_entity.pdbx_description
1 polymer ?
#
loop_
_entity_poly.entity_id
_entity_poly.type
_entity_poly.pdbx_seq_one_letter_code
_entity_poly.pdbx_strand_id
1 'polypeptide(L)'
;MGGMLKAIEQGYPQREIRRSALERCKKIATGEKIIIGVNKFSAKEKQIIPVLKIDPEIRMKQVKRLNEVKQKRDNFKVKQCLEYISCVAVSKGNLMFSIIEAVKNYATIGEICLALEKVFGRYEEKI
;
A
#
# COMPACT_ATOMS: atom_id res chain seq x y z
N MET A 1 6.62 -18.21 -26.65
CA MET A 1 6.45 -17.07 -25.75
C MET A 1 7.69 -16.16 -25.63
N GLY A 2 8.85 -16.51 -26.14
CA GLY A 2 10.05 -15.66 -26.14
C GLY A 2 10.77 -15.54 -24.78
N GLY A 3 10.68 -16.57 -23.94
CA GLY A 3 11.34 -16.65 -22.65
C GLY A 3 10.51 -16.13 -21.46
N MET A 4 11.02 -16.33 -20.25
CA MET A 4 10.31 -16.02 -19.01
C MET A 4 10.01 -14.52 -18.86
N LEU A 5 10.92 -13.64 -19.25
CA LEU A 5 10.72 -12.20 -19.16
C LEU A 5 9.48 -11.76 -19.95
N LYS A 6 9.38 -12.15 -21.22
CA LYS A 6 8.20 -11.85 -22.05
C LYS A 6 6.92 -12.49 -21.50
N ALA A 7 7.00 -13.69 -20.96
CA ALA A 7 5.85 -14.33 -20.33
C ALA A 7 5.33 -13.53 -19.11
N ILE A 8 6.23 -12.99 -18.29
CA ILE A 8 5.89 -12.13 -17.16
C ILE A 8 5.28 -10.81 -17.64
N GLU A 9 5.88 -10.17 -18.64
CA GLU A 9 5.36 -8.92 -19.23
C GLU A 9 3.95 -9.09 -19.81
N GLN A 10 3.66 -10.28 -20.37
CA GLN A 10 2.34 -10.64 -20.89
C GLN A 10 1.36 -11.11 -19.81
N GLY A 11 1.77 -11.17 -18.53
CA GLY A 11 0.95 -11.62 -17.42
C GLY A 11 0.58 -13.11 -17.45
N TYR A 12 1.33 -13.97 -18.17
CA TYR A 12 1.02 -15.38 -18.30
C TYR A 12 1.07 -16.13 -16.96
N PRO A 13 2.13 -16.02 -16.13
CA PRO A 13 2.19 -16.70 -14.82
C PRO A 13 1.05 -16.27 -13.91
N GLN A 14 0.71 -14.99 -13.90
CA GLN A 14 -0.37 -14.44 -13.07
C GLN A 14 -1.74 -15.03 -13.47
N ARG A 15 -2.00 -15.15 -14.78
CA ARG A 15 -3.24 -15.79 -15.28
C ARG A 15 -3.32 -17.26 -14.89
N GLU A 16 -2.22 -18.01 -15.00
CA GLU A 16 -2.20 -19.44 -14.62
C GLU A 16 -2.42 -19.64 -13.12
N ILE A 17 -1.79 -18.82 -12.28
CA ILE A 17 -2.00 -18.83 -10.82
C ILE A 17 -3.48 -18.59 -10.50
N ARG A 18 -4.09 -17.59 -11.12
CA ARG A 18 -5.53 -17.29 -10.92
C ARG A 18 -6.44 -18.41 -11.37
N ARG A 19 -6.17 -18.99 -12.55
CA ARG A 19 -6.94 -20.12 -13.06
C ARG A 19 -6.91 -21.27 -12.07
N SER A 20 -5.71 -21.64 -11.62
CA SER A 20 -5.52 -22.70 -10.63
C SER A 20 -6.19 -22.39 -9.29
N ALA A 21 -6.11 -21.15 -8.81
CA ALA A 21 -6.76 -20.72 -7.58
C ALA A 21 -8.30 -20.79 -7.71
N LEU A 22 -8.85 -20.35 -8.84
CA LEU A 22 -10.30 -20.42 -9.10
C LEU A 22 -10.80 -21.86 -9.16
N GLU A 23 -10.09 -22.74 -9.86
CA GLU A 23 -10.42 -24.17 -9.92
C GLU A 23 -10.39 -24.81 -8.53
N ARG A 24 -9.36 -24.49 -7.74
CA ARG A 24 -9.26 -24.95 -6.35
C ARG A 24 -10.42 -24.46 -5.50
N CYS A 25 -10.78 -23.18 -5.60
CA CYS A 25 -11.94 -22.63 -4.88
C CYS A 25 -13.24 -23.33 -5.27
N LYS A 26 -13.45 -23.59 -6.56
CA LYS A 26 -14.64 -24.33 -7.05
C LYS A 26 -14.70 -25.74 -6.44
N LYS A 27 -13.59 -26.48 -6.45
CA LYS A 27 -13.52 -27.83 -5.87
C LYS A 27 -13.78 -27.85 -4.37
N ILE A 28 -13.35 -26.81 -3.64
CA ILE A 28 -13.66 -26.67 -2.22
C ILE A 28 -15.15 -26.36 -2.01
N ALA A 29 -15.71 -25.45 -2.81
CA ALA A 29 -17.11 -25.06 -2.71
C ALA A 29 -18.07 -26.20 -3.06
N THR A 30 -17.74 -27.04 -4.07
CA THR A 30 -18.52 -28.22 -4.46
C THR A 30 -18.33 -29.41 -3.52
N GLY A 31 -17.38 -29.36 -2.59
CA GLY A 31 -17.05 -30.48 -1.71
C GLY A 31 -16.20 -31.58 -2.35
N GLU A 32 -15.80 -31.43 -3.61
CA GLU A 32 -14.86 -32.34 -4.29
C GLU A 32 -13.49 -32.37 -3.56
N LYS A 33 -13.04 -31.19 -3.11
CA LYS A 33 -11.84 -31.06 -2.28
C LYS A 33 -12.24 -30.75 -0.84
N ILE A 34 -11.91 -31.70 0.05
CA ILE A 34 -12.21 -31.57 1.48
C ILE A 34 -11.06 -30.85 2.19
N ILE A 35 -11.38 -29.81 2.95
CA ILE A 35 -10.47 -29.14 3.89
C ILE A 35 -11.12 -29.21 5.27
N ILE A 36 -10.48 -29.96 6.18
CA ILE A 36 -10.97 -30.14 7.55
C ILE A 36 -10.99 -28.78 8.25
N GLY A 37 -12.07 -28.48 8.95
CA GLY A 37 -12.28 -27.20 9.63
C GLY A 37 -12.80 -26.07 8.72
N VAL A 38 -12.88 -26.28 7.40
CA VAL A 38 -13.38 -25.30 6.44
C VAL A 38 -14.72 -25.76 5.83
N ASN A 39 -14.71 -26.81 5.02
CA ASN A 39 -15.91 -27.33 4.36
C ASN A 39 -16.37 -28.70 4.91
N LYS A 40 -15.55 -29.33 5.76
CA LYS A 40 -15.93 -30.53 6.52
C LYS A 40 -15.42 -30.44 7.95
N PHE A 41 -16.23 -30.90 8.90
CA PHE A 41 -15.92 -30.85 10.34
C PHE A 41 -15.61 -29.43 10.85
N SER A 42 -16.27 -28.41 10.31
CA SER A 42 -16.14 -27.03 10.81
C SER A 42 -16.80 -26.91 12.19
N ALA A 43 -16.08 -26.41 13.17
CA ALA A 43 -16.65 -26.11 14.49
C ALA A 43 -17.54 -24.85 14.37
N LYS A 44 -18.76 -24.95 14.91
CA LYS A 44 -19.68 -23.79 14.99
C LYS A 44 -19.39 -22.86 16.17
N GLU A 45 -18.35 -23.15 16.95
CA GLU A 45 -17.96 -22.32 18.08
C GLU A 45 -17.46 -20.96 17.59
N LYS A 46 -18.24 -19.93 17.89
CA LYS A 46 -17.76 -18.55 17.77
C LYS A 46 -16.81 -18.27 18.94
N GLN A 47 -15.52 -18.51 18.75
CA GLN A 47 -14.54 -17.91 19.65
C GLN A 47 -14.66 -16.39 19.54
N ILE A 48 -15.24 -15.77 20.56
CA ILE A 48 -15.28 -14.31 20.67
C ILE A 48 -13.89 -13.89 21.15
N ILE A 49 -12.98 -13.72 20.21
CA ILE A 49 -11.68 -13.10 20.50
C ILE A 49 -11.96 -11.61 20.66
N PRO A 50 -11.64 -11.01 21.82
CA PRO A 50 -11.82 -9.57 22.00
C PRO A 50 -10.92 -8.83 21.02
N VAL A 51 -11.53 -8.21 20.03
CA VAL A 51 -10.82 -7.40 19.03
C VAL A 51 -10.59 -6.01 19.62
N LEU A 52 -9.34 -5.54 19.57
CA LEU A 52 -9.00 -4.17 19.94
C LEU A 52 -9.79 -3.19 19.07
N LYS A 53 -10.72 -2.46 19.68
CA LYS A 53 -11.45 -1.37 19.02
C LYS A 53 -10.70 -0.07 19.27
N ILE A 54 -10.20 0.53 18.19
CA ILE A 54 -9.56 1.84 18.27
C ILE A 54 -10.65 2.88 18.51
N ASP A 55 -10.49 3.68 19.57
CA ASP A 55 -11.39 4.76 19.89
C ASP A 55 -11.39 5.82 18.75
N PRO A 56 -12.56 6.15 18.17
CA PRO A 56 -12.69 7.19 17.16
C PRO A 56 -12.13 8.55 17.57
N GLU A 57 -12.12 8.88 18.86
CA GLU A 57 -11.55 10.12 19.38
C GLU A 57 -10.04 10.22 19.13
N ILE A 58 -9.30 9.11 19.14
CA ILE A 58 -7.86 9.10 18.87
C ILE A 58 -7.59 9.63 17.47
N ARG A 59 -8.40 9.21 16.48
CA ARG A 59 -8.30 9.72 15.11
C ARG A 59 -8.56 11.21 15.05
N MET A 60 -9.61 11.69 15.71
CA MET A 60 -9.95 13.12 15.69
C MET A 60 -8.85 13.96 16.34
N LYS A 61 -8.27 13.51 17.47
CA LYS A 61 -7.14 14.17 18.13
C LYS A 61 -5.92 14.26 17.20
N GLN A 62 -5.59 13.18 16.49
CA GLN A 62 -4.46 13.18 15.55
C GLN A 62 -4.69 14.08 14.35
N VAL A 63 -5.89 14.08 13.76
CA VAL A 63 -6.24 14.98 12.65
C VAL A 63 -6.15 16.44 13.08
N LYS A 64 -6.66 16.79 14.27
CA LYS A 64 -6.56 18.14 14.83
C LYS A 64 -5.11 18.57 14.97
N ARG A 65 -4.27 17.74 15.60
CA ARG A 65 -2.83 18.02 15.76
C ARG A 65 -2.12 18.21 14.41
N LEU A 66 -2.43 17.37 13.43
CA LEU A 66 -1.86 17.49 12.09
C LEU A 66 -2.24 18.81 11.42
N ASN A 67 -3.50 19.21 11.55
CA ASN A 67 -3.97 20.49 10.98
C ASN A 67 -3.31 21.69 11.67
N GLU A 68 -3.12 21.65 12.98
CA GLU A 68 -2.38 22.68 13.73
C GLU A 68 -0.93 22.82 13.24
N VAL A 69 -0.24 21.69 13.01
CA VAL A 69 1.12 21.69 12.46
C VAL A 69 1.14 22.30 11.06
N LYS A 70 0.20 21.90 10.19
CA LYS A 70 0.09 22.44 8.81
C LYS A 70 -0.20 23.94 8.77
N GLN A 71 -0.95 24.45 9.74
CA GLN A 71 -1.25 25.89 9.84
C GLN A 71 -0.04 26.72 10.33
N LYS A 72 0.76 26.14 11.25
CA LYS A 72 1.91 26.85 11.87
C LYS A 72 3.20 26.77 11.06
N ARG A 73 3.36 25.77 10.20
CA ARG A 73 4.59 25.57 9.40
C ARG A 73 4.69 26.58 8.26
N ASP A 74 5.89 26.79 7.75
CA ASP A 74 6.15 27.56 6.53
C ASP A 74 5.80 26.71 5.30
N ASN A 75 4.59 26.91 4.77
CA ASN A 75 4.11 26.16 3.62
C ASN A 75 4.89 26.45 2.32
N PHE A 76 5.52 27.62 2.19
CA PHE A 76 6.36 27.95 1.05
C PHE A 76 7.64 27.11 1.04
N LYS A 77 8.32 27.03 2.19
CA LYS A 77 9.50 26.15 2.33
C LYS A 77 9.18 24.69 2.10
N VAL A 78 8.06 24.21 2.65
CA VAL A 78 7.61 22.82 2.42
C VAL A 78 7.44 22.56 0.92
N LYS A 79 6.79 23.48 0.19
CA LYS A 79 6.60 23.33 -1.25
C LYS A 79 7.94 23.27 -2.00
N GLN A 80 8.87 24.14 -1.67
CA GLN A 80 10.22 24.11 -2.26
C GLN A 80 10.94 22.78 -2.00
N CYS A 81 10.88 22.27 -0.75
CA CYS A 81 11.47 20.98 -0.41
C CYS A 81 10.83 19.82 -1.22
N LEU A 82 9.51 19.83 -1.41
CA LEU A 82 8.81 18.79 -2.18
C LEU A 82 9.16 18.87 -3.68
N GLU A 83 9.28 20.06 -4.24
CA GLU A 83 9.75 20.27 -5.62
C GLU A 83 11.20 19.78 -5.77
N TYR A 84 12.07 20.07 -4.79
CA TYR A 84 13.45 19.59 -4.80
C TYR A 84 13.53 18.07 -4.73
N ILE A 85 12.69 17.39 -3.91
CA ILE A 85 12.59 15.92 -3.88
C ILE A 85 12.27 15.39 -5.28
N SER A 86 11.32 16.00 -5.98
CA SER A 86 10.95 15.58 -7.34
C SER A 86 12.11 15.74 -8.33
N CYS A 87 12.86 16.85 -8.25
CA CYS A 87 14.05 17.07 -9.09
C CYS A 87 15.15 16.02 -8.83
N VAL A 88 15.43 15.73 -7.55
CA VAL A 88 16.43 14.71 -7.17
C VAL A 88 15.99 13.32 -7.62
N ALA A 89 14.68 13.01 -7.54
CA ALA A 89 14.12 11.74 -8.01
C ALA A 89 14.34 11.54 -9.53
N VAL A 90 14.13 12.57 -10.34
CA VAL A 90 14.39 12.54 -11.79
C VAL A 90 15.87 12.32 -12.09
N SER A 91 16.76 12.97 -11.36
CA SER A 91 18.22 12.86 -11.53
C SER A 91 18.82 11.55 -11.00
N LYS A 92 18.01 10.67 -10.40
CA LYS A 92 18.43 9.42 -9.74
C LYS A 92 19.47 9.66 -8.61
N GLY A 93 19.42 10.83 -7.99
CA GLY A 93 20.27 11.19 -6.86
C GLY A 93 19.81 10.52 -5.55
N ASN A 94 20.60 10.69 -4.48
CA ASN A 94 20.23 10.20 -3.16
C ASN A 94 19.11 11.07 -2.57
N LEU A 95 17.91 10.50 -2.47
CA LEU A 95 16.72 11.17 -1.96
C LEU A 95 16.74 11.42 -0.45
N MET A 96 17.59 10.72 0.32
CA MET A 96 17.51 10.74 1.77
C MET A 96 17.75 12.16 2.34
N PHE A 97 18.73 12.88 1.82
CA PHE A 97 19.03 14.24 2.29
C PHE A 97 17.89 15.22 2.03
N SER A 98 17.29 15.16 0.84
CA SER A 98 16.15 16.02 0.49
C SER A 98 14.88 15.67 1.29
N ILE A 99 14.65 14.39 1.60
CA ILE A 99 13.55 13.95 2.47
C ILE A 99 13.76 14.44 3.90
N ILE A 100 14.98 14.32 4.46
CA ILE A 100 15.30 14.80 5.80
C ILE A 100 15.02 16.31 5.91
N GLU A 101 15.43 17.07 4.90
CA GLU A 101 15.20 18.52 4.89
C GLU A 101 13.70 18.87 4.83
N ALA A 102 12.92 18.13 4.02
CA ALA A 102 11.47 18.29 3.97
C ALA A 102 10.82 17.97 5.33
N VAL A 103 11.25 16.90 6.00
CA VAL A 103 10.74 16.52 7.32
C VAL A 103 11.07 17.57 8.39
N LYS A 104 12.27 18.16 8.37
CA LYS A 104 12.64 19.28 9.27
C LYS A 104 11.73 20.48 9.09
N ASN A 105 11.21 20.70 7.88
CA ASN A 105 10.24 21.75 7.59
C ASN A 105 8.77 21.29 7.77
N TYR A 106 8.56 20.16 8.48
CA TYR A 106 7.23 19.60 8.76
C TYR A 106 6.42 19.17 7.52
N ALA A 107 7.08 18.72 6.47
CA ALA A 107 6.40 18.01 5.40
C ALA A 107 5.86 16.68 5.92
N THR A 108 4.65 16.33 5.52
CA THR A 108 4.02 15.07 5.91
C THR A 108 4.45 13.93 5.00
N ILE A 109 4.38 12.69 5.50
CA ILE A 109 4.66 11.49 4.70
C ILE A 109 3.82 11.48 3.42
N GLY A 110 2.53 11.82 3.50
CA GLY A 110 1.65 11.87 2.33
C GLY A 110 2.12 12.87 1.27
N GLU A 111 2.58 14.06 1.68
CA GLU A 111 3.10 15.07 0.75
C GLU A 111 4.40 14.59 0.07
N ILE A 112 5.29 13.94 0.80
CA ILE A 112 6.53 13.37 0.26
C ILE A 112 6.20 12.23 -0.71
N CYS A 113 5.31 11.31 -0.33
CA CYS A 113 4.88 10.22 -1.20
C CYS A 113 4.23 10.74 -2.49
N LEU A 114 3.36 11.75 -2.41
CA LEU A 114 2.75 12.38 -3.58
C LEU A 114 3.78 13.05 -4.51
N ALA A 115 4.84 13.65 -3.95
CA ALA A 115 5.93 14.22 -4.74
C ALA A 115 6.70 13.12 -5.51
N LEU A 116 6.95 11.98 -4.87
CA LEU A 116 7.61 10.83 -5.50
C LEU A 116 6.69 10.11 -6.49
N GLU A 117 5.40 9.98 -6.20
CA GLU A 117 4.41 9.37 -7.09
C GLU A 117 4.31 10.12 -8.44
N LYS A 118 4.45 11.44 -8.44
CA LYS A 118 4.48 12.24 -9.68
C LYS A 118 5.64 11.87 -10.61
N VAL A 119 6.76 11.39 -10.06
CA VAL A 119 7.95 11.03 -10.82
C VAL A 119 7.96 9.55 -11.19
N PHE A 120 7.65 8.68 -10.24
CA PHE A 120 7.74 7.21 -10.42
C PHE A 120 6.42 6.57 -10.83
N GLY A 121 5.29 7.27 -10.70
CA GLY A 121 3.97 6.69 -10.85
C GLY A 121 3.59 5.82 -9.66
N ARG A 122 2.40 5.21 -9.76
CA ARG A 122 1.92 4.21 -8.80
C ARG A 122 2.12 2.83 -9.38
N TYR A 123 2.66 1.91 -8.57
CA TYR A 123 2.72 0.52 -8.96
C TYR A 123 1.29 -0.05 -9.04
N GLU A 124 0.92 -0.53 -10.20
CA GLU A 124 -0.31 -1.31 -10.42
C GLU A 124 0.10 -2.70 -10.89
N GLU A 125 -0.35 -3.72 -10.16
CA GLU A 125 -0.18 -5.09 -10.61
C GLU A 125 -0.99 -5.27 -11.90
N LYS A 126 -0.30 -5.47 -13.02
CA LYS A 126 -0.97 -5.81 -14.29
C LYS A 126 -1.52 -7.22 -14.18
N ILE A 127 -2.82 -7.26 -14.01
CA ILE A 127 -3.58 -8.48 -13.81
C ILE A 127 -4.10 -8.97 -15.15
#